data_fbb2e92e4b6286b9dea1c6d05b287618
#
_entry.id   fbb2e92e4b6286b9dea1c6d05b287618
#
_cell.length_a   1.000
_cell.length_b   1.000
_cell.length_c   1.000
_cell.angle_alpha   90.00
_cell.angle_beta   90.00
_cell.angle_gamma   90.00
#
_symmetry.space_group_name_H-M   'P 1'
#
loop_
_entity.id
_entity.type
_entity.pdbx_description
1 polymer ?
#
loop_
_entity_poly.entity_id
_entity_poly.type
_entity_poly.pdbx_seq_one_letter_code
_entity_poly.pdbx_strand_id
1 'polypeptide(L)'
;ILDDLPYLYNKEVLMEKIPVMLASAHEGINTGGQAYNWARNKQFGAQWAMRAYDRGSVTLQEPPVQRAYDHEAWLIASNVALLKEEVTSHPRTRYRFLIPPLSLLWWDCAYVNGELEMRIYALDQAVSALLTCENAEVYYFQNEESIVCNLDYYMDMVHYSPDINQYMLERMAAGENRVDE
;
A
#
# COMPACT_ATOMS: atom_id res chain seq x y z
N ILE A 1 -21.24 -7.00 -2.16
CA ILE A 1 -21.92 -6.20 -1.11
C ILE A 1 -22.58 -7.09 -0.06
N LEU A 2 -23.17 -8.24 -0.43
CA LEU A 2 -23.80 -9.15 0.54
C LEU A 2 -22.79 -10.00 1.33
N ASP A 3 -21.62 -10.24 0.79
CA ASP A 3 -20.56 -11.02 1.44
C ASP A 3 -19.89 -10.26 2.60
N ASP A 4 -19.98 -8.93 2.61
CA ASP A 4 -19.46 -8.08 3.69
C ASP A 4 -20.47 -7.88 4.84
N LEU A 5 -21.73 -8.29 4.65
CA LEU A 5 -22.75 -8.19 5.70
C LEU A 5 -22.35 -8.88 7.01
N PRO A 6 -21.73 -10.08 7.04
CA PRO A 6 -21.26 -10.69 8.28
C PRO A 6 -20.21 -9.86 9.01
N TYR A 7 -19.40 -9.08 8.26
CA TYR A 7 -18.42 -8.16 8.85
C TYR A 7 -19.10 -6.94 9.49
N LEU A 8 -20.08 -6.35 8.80
CA LEU A 8 -20.85 -5.20 9.29
C LEU A 8 -21.73 -5.55 10.49
N TYR A 9 -22.25 -6.79 10.53
CA TYR A 9 -23.10 -7.30 11.62
C TYR A 9 -22.33 -8.18 12.61
N ASN A 10 -21.00 -8.08 12.66
CA ASN A 10 -20.24 -8.75 13.69
C ASN A 10 -20.64 -8.23 15.06
N LYS A 11 -21.12 -9.14 15.93
CA LYS A 11 -21.62 -8.82 17.26
C LYS A 11 -20.56 -8.05 18.08
N GLU A 12 -19.30 -8.42 17.99
CA GLU A 12 -18.21 -7.75 18.68
C GLU A 12 -18.07 -6.30 18.20
N VAL A 13 -18.11 -6.07 16.88
CA VAL A 13 -18.03 -4.72 16.31
C VAL A 13 -19.22 -3.87 16.75
N LEU A 14 -20.44 -4.39 16.63
CA LEU A 14 -21.68 -3.64 16.93
C LEU A 14 -21.85 -3.39 18.43
N MET A 15 -21.57 -4.39 19.27
CA MET A 15 -21.90 -4.34 20.70
C MET A 15 -20.74 -3.89 21.59
N GLU A 16 -19.52 -4.01 21.12
CA GLU A 16 -18.32 -3.67 21.89
C GLU A 16 -17.55 -2.50 21.28
N LYS A 17 -17.23 -2.52 19.98
CA LYS A 17 -16.38 -1.50 19.36
C LYS A 17 -17.12 -0.20 19.08
N ILE A 18 -18.31 -0.28 18.48
CA ILE A 18 -19.09 0.93 18.14
C ILE A 18 -19.51 1.72 19.37
N PRO A 19 -20.04 1.14 20.47
CA PRO A 19 -20.37 1.89 21.66
C PRO A 19 -19.14 2.59 22.28
N VAL A 20 -17.98 1.92 22.31
CA VAL A 20 -16.73 2.53 22.81
C VAL A 20 -16.30 3.70 21.91
N MET A 21 -16.40 3.55 20.61
CA MET A 21 -16.07 4.63 19.67
C MET A 21 -17.00 5.84 19.83
N LEU A 22 -18.31 5.59 19.97
CA LEU A 22 -19.31 6.66 20.16
C LEU A 22 -19.11 7.38 21.51
N ALA A 23 -18.86 6.63 22.59
CA ALA A 23 -18.57 7.21 23.90
C ALA A 23 -17.30 8.07 23.86
N SER A 24 -16.24 7.56 23.27
CA SER A 24 -14.97 8.29 23.11
C SER A 24 -15.15 9.55 22.25
N ALA A 25 -15.92 9.48 21.18
CA ALA A 25 -16.23 10.64 20.34
C ALA A 25 -17.05 11.69 21.10
N HIS A 26 -17.99 11.26 21.95
CA HIS A 26 -18.79 12.16 22.80
C HIS A 26 -17.91 12.87 23.85
N GLU A 27 -16.91 12.19 24.37
CA GLU A 27 -15.94 12.76 25.32
C GLU A 27 -14.84 13.58 24.65
N GLY A 28 -14.87 13.72 23.33
CA GLY A 28 -13.84 14.43 22.56
C GLY A 28 -12.50 13.69 22.48
N ILE A 29 -12.48 12.40 22.83
CA ILE A 29 -11.28 11.57 22.73
C ILE A 29 -11.07 11.17 21.28
N ASN A 30 -9.96 11.60 20.69
CA ASN A 30 -9.58 11.19 19.37
C ASN A 30 -9.09 9.72 19.33
N THR A 31 -10.02 8.80 19.09
CA THR A 31 -9.69 7.37 18.98
C THR A 31 -8.90 7.04 17.68
N GLY A 32 -8.91 7.95 16.71
CA GLY A 32 -8.09 7.83 15.49
C GLY A 32 -6.59 7.77 15.80
N GLY A 33 -6.13 8.52 16.81
CA GLY A 33 -4.75 8.43 17.29
C GLY A 33 -4.36 7.05 17.86
N GLN A 34 -5.33 6.24 18.29
CA GLN A 34 -5.07 4.87 18.75
C GLN A 34 -4.99 3.86 17.60
N ALA A 35 -5.71 4.07 16.53
CA ALA A 35 -5.63 3.21 15.34
C ALA A 35 -4.22 3.22 14.73
N TYR A 36 -3.50 4.34 14.83
CA TYR A 36 -2.11 4.48 14.36
C TYR A 36 -1.07 4.11 15.42
N ASN A 37 -1.47 3.65 16.60
CA ASN A 37 -0.56 3.21 17.65
C ASN A 37 0.03 1.80 17.44
N TRP A 38 -0.28 1.15 16.33
CA TRP A 38 0.26 -0.17 16.02
C TRP A 38 1.80 -0.19 16.01
N ALA A 39 2.42 0.93 15.65
CA ALA A 39 3.87 1.09 15.59
C ALA A 39 4.53 1.41 16.95
N ARG A 40 3.75 1.67 18.00
CA ARG A 40 4.27 2.17 19.29
C ARG A 40 5.34 1.27 19.92
N ASN A 41 5.21 -0.04 19.74
CA ASN A 41 6.12 -1.06 20.27
C ASN A 41 6.96 -1.71 19.14
N LYS A 42 7.00 -1.10 17.96
CA LYS A 42 7.77 -1.59 16.83
C LYS A 42 9.12 -0.87 16.77
N GLN A 43 10.11 -1.58 16.27
CA GLN A 43 11.45 -1.06 16.09
C GLN A 43 11.71 -0.93 14.59
N PHE A 44 12.17 0.24 14.20
CA PHE A 44 12.55 0.57 12.84
C PHE A 44 14.07 0.66 12.74
N GLY A 45 14.59 0.41 11.56
CA GLY A 45 16.01 0.48 11.27
C GLY A 45 16.49 -0.68 10.42
N ALA A 46 17.58 -0.46 9.70
CA ALA A 46 18.14 -1.44 8.76
C ALA A 46 18.34 -2.83 9.40
N GLN A 47 18.81 -2.87 10.65
CA GLN A 47 18.99 -4.13 11.38
C GLN A 47 17.70 -4.93 11.59
N TRP A 48 16.55 -4.24 11.68
CA TRP A 48 15.25 -4.88 11.85
C TRP A 48 14.66 -5.30 10.51
N ALA A 49 14.73 -4.42 9.52
CA ALA A 49 14.30 -4.71 8.16
C ALA A 49 15.02 -5.93 7.58
N MET A 50 16.33 -6.02 7.79
CA MET A 50 17.16 -7.13 7.31
C MET A 50 16.89 -8.47 8.03
N ARG A 51 16.34 -8.48 9.24
CA ARG A 51 16.02 -9.73 9.94
C ARG A 51 14.92 -10.55 9.27
N ALA A 52 13.99 -9.86 8.62
CA ALA A 52 12.85 -10.48 7.94
C ALA A 52 13.16 -10.83 6.48
N TYR A 53 14.40 -10.58 6.04
CA TYR A 53 14.81 -10.73 4.65
C TYR A 53 15.94 -11.76 4.50
N ASP A 54 15.71 -12.75 3.65
CA ASP A 54 16.71 -13.72 3.22
C ASP A 54 16.75 -13.76 1.69
N ARG A 55 17.89 -13.37 1.14
CA ARG A 55 18.14 -13.41 -0.30
C ARG A 55 18.46 -14.83 -0.81
N GLY A 56 18.78 -15.75 0.08
CA GLY A 56 19.24 -17.08 -0.28
C GLY A 56 20.57 -17.06 -1.02
N SER A 57 20.70 -17.92 -2.03
CA SER A 57 21.91 -18.07 -2.85
C SER A 57 21.91 -17.25 -4.14
N VAL A 58 20.87 -16.42 -4.37
CA VAL A 58 20.76 -15.62 -5.60
C VAL A 58 21.83 -14.54 -5.66
N THR A 59 22.57 -14.51 -6.73
CA THR A 59 23.63 -13.51 -6.99
C THR A 59 23.31 -12.67 -8.21
N LEU A 60 24.01 -11.54 -8.38
CA LEU A 60 23.86 -10.71 -9.57
C LEU A 60 24.42 -11.38 -10.85
N GLN A 61 25.34 -12.33 -10.67
CA GLN A 61 25.95 -13.07 -11.78
C GLN A 61 25.03 -14.18 -12.31
N GLU A 62 24.12 -14.65 -11.48
CA GLU A 62 23.15 -15.69 -11.83
C GLU A 62 21.73 -15.15 -11.55
N PRO A 63 21.21 -14.29 -12.45
CA PRO A 63 19.90 -13.72 -12.25
C PRO A 63 18.82 -14.81 -12.27
N PRO A 64 17.78 -14.69 -11.43
CA PRO A 64 16.69 -15.64 -11.44
C PRO A 64 15.91 -15.56 -12.76
N VAL A 65 15.41 -16.72 -13.20
CA VAL A 65 14.50 -16.76 -14.36
C VAL A 65 13.19 -16.09 -13.95
N GLN A 66 12.78 -15.08 -14.71
CA GLN A 66 11.49 -14.46 -14.51
C GLN A 66 10.37 -15.46 -14.84
N ARG A 67 9.37 -15.51 -14.00
CA ARG A 67 8.23 -16.41 -14.19
C ARG A 67 7.33 -15.88 -15.30
N ALA A 68 6.82 -16.79 -16.13
CA ALA A 68 5.67 -16.46 -16.98
C ALA A 68 4.47 -16.10 -16.10
N TYR A 69 3.77 -15.02 -16.42
CA TYR A 69 2.66 -14.51 -15.63
C TYR A 69 1.36 -14.34 -16.43
N ASP A 70 1.14 -15.21 -17.41
CA ASP A 70 -0.07 -15.14 -18.27
C ASP A 70 -1.36 -15.26 -17.44
N HIS A 71 -1.36 -16.14 -16.42
CA HIS A 71 -2.49 -16.29 -15.52
C HIS A 71 -2.65 -15.05 -14.61
N GLU A 72 -1.56 -14.57 -14.03
CA GLU A 72 -1.54 -13.38 -13.21
C GLU A 72 -1.92 -12.13 -14.02
N ALA A 73 -1.50 -12.05 -15.29
CA ALA A 73 -1.88 -10.95 -16.17
C ALA A 73 -3.41 -10.88 -16.35
N TRP A 74 -4.08 -12.02 -16.49
CA TRP A 74 -5.53 -12.07 -16.52
C TRP A 74 -6.17 -11.60 -15.20
N LEU A 75 -5.66 -12.05 -14.06
CA LEU A 75 -6.12 -11.62 -12.74
C LEU A 75 -5.89 -10.12 -12.52
N ILE A 76 -4.71 -9.62 -12.92
CA ILE A 76 -4.38 -8.20 -12.85
C ILE A 76 -5.38 -7.40 -13.68
N ALA A 77 -5.61 -7.78 -14.93
CA ALA A 77 -6.56 -7.09 -15.79
C ALA A 77 -7.99 -7.10 -15.21
N SER A 78 -8.41 -8.22 -14.62
CA SER A 78 -9.72 -8.33 -13.98
C SER A 78 -9.85 -7.42 -12.76
N ASN A 79 -8.83 -7.38 -11.91
CA ASN A 79 -8.83 -6.53 -10.71
C ASN A 79 -8.76 -5.04 -11.08
N VAL A 80 -7.97 -4.68 -12.08
CA VAL A 80 -7.90 -3.30 -12.61
C VAL A 80 -9.23 -2.86 -13.20
N ALA A 81 -9.92 -3.75 -13.92
CA ALA A 81 -11.25 -3.48 -14.45
C ALA A 81 -12.27 -3.21 -13.35
N LEU A 82 -12.29 -4.03 -12.28
CA LEU A 82 -13.14 -3.83 -11.12
C LEU A 82 -12.84 -2.50 -10.40
N LEU A 83 -11.57 -2.18 -10.22
CA LEU A 83 -11.16 -0.92 -9.61
C LEU A 83 -11.63 0.28 -10.44
N LYS A 84 -11.46 0.22 -11.75
CA LYS A 84 -11.90 1.26 -12.67
C LYS A 84 -13.43 1.40 -12.68
N GLU A 85 -14.16 0.29 -12.66
CA GLU A 85 -15.62 0.27 -12.57
C GLU A 85 -16.09 0.96 -11.28
N GLU A 86 -15.48 0.65 -10.14
CA GLU A 86 -15.79 1.29 -8.86
C GLU A 86 -15.61 2.81 -8.95
N VAL A 87 -14.49 3.28 -9.48
CA VAL A 87 -14.20 4.70 -9.61
C VAL A 87 -15.18 5.40 -10.54
N THR A 88 -15.45 4.83 -11.72
CA THR A 88 -16.29 5.46 -12.74
C THR A 88 -17.78 5.42 -12.40
N SER A 89 -18.24 4.42 -11.64
CA SER A 89 -19.63 4.33 -11.18
C SER A 89 -19.99 5.35 -10.09
N HIS A 90 -18.98 5.96 -9.46
CA HIS A 90 -19.17 6.98 -8.42
C HIS A 90 -18.58 8.35 -8.81
N PRO A 91 -19.07 9.01 -9.86
CA PRO A 91 -18.43 10.22 -10.42
C PRO A 91 -18.44 11.44 -9.48
N ARG A 92 -19.27 11.41 -8.42
CA ARG A 92 -19.30 12.45 -7.39
C ARG A 92 -18.32 12.23 -6.26
N THR A 93 -17.65 11.06 -6.21
CA THR A 93 -16.61 10.73 -5.24
C THR A 93 -15.25 11.05 -5.86
N ARG A 94 -14.43 11.82 -5.16
CA ARG A 94 -13.04 12.02 -5.55
C ARG A 94 -12.18 10.96 -4.90
N TYR A 95 -11.51 10.16 -5.71
CA TYR A 95 -10.60 9.09 -5.26
C TYR A 95 -9.17 9.60 -5.26
N ARG A 96 -8.44 9.26 -4.20
CA ARG A 96 -6.99 9.49 -4.11
C ARG A 96 -6.30 8.18 -3.84
N PHE A 97 -5.55 7.73 -4.82
CA PHE A 97 -4.79 6.48 -4.75
C PHE A 97 -3.36 6.78 -4.35
N LEU A 98 -2.91 6.08 -3.33
CA LEU A 98 -1.56 6.18 -2.80
C LEU A 98 -0.78 4.90 -3.16
N ILE A 99 0.31 5.06 -3.91
CA ILE A 99 1.30 4.01 -4.14
C ILE A 99 2.44 4.24 -3.14
N PRO A 100 2.49 3.48 -2.03
CA PRO A 100 3.40 3.74 -0.93
C PRO A 100 4.85 3.35 -1.29
N PRO A 101 5.86 3.90 -0.59
CA PRO A 101 7.26 3.56 -0.80
C PRO A 101 7.59 2.21 -0.15
N LEU A 102 7.41 1.11 -0.88
CA LEU A 102 7.90 -0.19 -0.46
C LEU A 102 9.44 -0.21 -0.48
N SER A 103 10.06 -0.89 0.48
CA SER A 103 11.52 -0.85 0.60
C SER A 103 12.24 -1.52 -0.56
N LEU A 104 13.51 -1.17 -0.74
CA LEU A 104 14.43 -1.87 -1.64
C LEU A 104 14.39 -3.40 -1.44
N LEU A 105 14.26 -3.87 -0.20
CA LEU A 105 14.20 -5.32 0.09
C LEU A 105 12.96 -6.00 -0.49
N TRP A 106 11.83 -5.30 -0.57
CA TRP A 106 10.63 -5.83 -1.19
C TRP A 106 10.81 -6.04 -2.70
N TRP A 107 11.48 -5.09 -3.35
CA TRP A 107 11.79 -5.19 -4.78
C TRP A 107 12.85 -6.25 -5.06
N ASP A 108 13.88 -6.35 -4.21
CA ASP A 108 14.88 -7.41 -4.33
C ASP A 108 14.24 -8.80 -4.07
N CYS A 109 13.31 -8.91 -3.12
CA CYS A 109 12.53 -10.13 -2.91
C CYS A 109 11.71 -10.51 -4.18
N ALA A 110 11.07 -9.54 -4.81
CA ALA A 110 10.38 -9.78 -6.08
C ALA A 110 11.32 -10.24 -7.18
N TYR A 111 12.50 -9.64 -7.27
CA TYR A 111 13.54 -10.04 -8.22
C TYR A 111 14.02 -11.47 -7.98
N VAL A 112 14.38 -11.80 -6.74
CA VAL A 112 14.86 -13.14 -6.35
C VAL A 112 13.82 -14.23 -6.62
N ASN A 113 12.54 -13.91 -6.44
CA ASN A 113 11.44 -14.85 -6.72
C ASN A 113 11.04 -14.91 -8.20
N GLY A 114 11.66 -14.11 -9.06
CA GLY A 114 11.32 -14.04 -10.49
C GLY A 114 9.96 -13.36 -10.75
N GLU A 115 9.53 -12.47 -9.87
CA GLU A 115 8.21 -11.80 -9.91
C GLU A 115 8.32 -10.30 -10.25
N LEU A 116 9.53 -9.78 -10.44
CA LEU A 116 9.75 -8.35 -10.60
C LEU A 116 8.97 -7.78 -11.80
N GLU A 117 9.06 -8.42 -12.95
CA GLU A 117 8.39 -7.95 -14.17
C GLU A 117 6.87 -7.97 -14.02
N MET A 118 6.32 -9.04 -13.41
CA MET A 118 4.88 -9.14 -13.12
C MET A 118 4.41 -8.00 -12.21
N ARG A 119 5.17 -7.68 -11.17
CA ARG A 119 4.80 -6.62 -10.21
C ARG A 119 4.86 -5.23 -10.83
N ILE A 120 5.88 -4.97 -11.66
CA ILE A 120 5.98 -3.72 -12.43
C ILE A 120 4.80 -3.63 -13.40
N TYR A 121 4.49 -4.70 -14.13
CA TYR A 121 3.35 -4.76 -15.03
C TYR A 121 2.03 -4.48 -14.29
N ALA A 122 1.81 -5.10 -13.13
CA ALA A 122 0.59 -4.89 -12.35
C ALA A 122 0.42 -3.42 -11.91
N LEU A 123 1.51 -2.80 -11.47
CA LEU A 123 1.51 -1.40 -11.06
C LEU A 123 1.24 -0.48 -12.25
N ASP A 124 1.89 -0.70 -13.38
CA ASP A 124 1.70 0.04 -14.62
C ASP A 124 0.24 -0.02 -15.10
N GLN A 125 -0.35 -1.23 -15.14
CA GLN A 125 -1.75 -1.40 -15.54
C GLN A 125 -2.72 -0.68 -14.60
N ALA A 126 -2.49 -0.73 -13.29
CA ALA A 126 -3.34 -0.07 -12.31
C ALA A 126 -3.25 1.46 -12.44
N VAL A 127 -2.05 2.02 -12.48
CA VAL A 127 -1.82 3.47 -12.60
C VAL A 127 -2.39 3.98 -13.93
N SER A 128 -2.05 3.33 -15.04
CA SER A 128 -2.55 3.73 -16.37
C SER A 128 -4.07 3.73 -16.45
N ALA A 129 -4.74 2.73 -15.86
CA ALA A 129 -6.20 2.69 -15.84
C ALA A 129 -6.80 3.82 -14.99
N LEU A 130 -6.22 4.12 -13.83
CA LEU A 130 -6.71 5.15 -12.92
C LEU A 130 -6.53 6.56 -13.51
N LEU A 131 -5.45 6.82 -14.24
CA LEU A 131 -5.21 8.09 -14.91
C LEU A 131 -6.27 8.41 -15.98
N THR A 132 -6.99 7.41 -16.50
CA THR A 132 -8.12 7.63 -17.41
C THR A 132 -9.41 8.07 -16.70
N CYS A 133 -9.45 8.10 -15.37
CA CYS A 133 -10.64 8.43 -14.58
C CYS A 133 -10.57 9.89 -14.10
N GLU A 134 -11.52 10.74 -14.55
CA GLU A 134 -11.53 12.18 -14.22
C GLU A 134 -11.64 12.49 -12.72
N ASN A 135 -12.21 11.55 -11.94
CA ASN A 135 -12.40 11.69 -10.49
C ASN A 135 -11.35 10.94 -9.67
N ALA A 136 -10.24 10.49 -10.29
CA ALA A 136 -9.12 9.83 -9.62
C ALA A 136 -7.85 10.68 -9.67
N GLU A 137 -7.09 10.63 -8.59
CA GLU A 137 -5.74 11.17 -8.47
C GLU A 137 -4.83 10.04 -7.99
N VAL A 138 -3.67 9.88 -8.60
CA VAL A 138 -2.68 8.88 -8.20
C VAL A 138 -1.46 9.60 -7.67
N TYR A 139 -1.01 9.19 -6.48
CA TYR A 139 0.20 9.69 -5.83
C TYR A 139 1.21 8.56 -5.72
N TYR A 140 2.42 8.77 -6.24
CA TYR A 140 3.43 7.74 -6.40
C TYR A 140 4.69 8.07 -5.61
N PHE A 141 5.03 7.20 -4.65
CA PHE A 141 6.17 7.39 -3.75
C PHE A 141 7.28 6.34 -3.93
N GLN A 142 7.13 5.43 -4.89
CA GLN A 142 8.17 4.42 -5.16
C GLN A 142 9.43 4.97 -5.82
N ASN A 143 9.37 6.18 -6.37
CA ASN A 143 10.50 6.92 -6.93
C ASN A 143 11.24 7.79 -5.90
N GLU A 144 10.80 7.78 -4.63
CA GLU A 144 11.49 8.48 -3.55
C GLU A 144 12.69 7.65 -3.07
N GLU A 145 13.80 7.71 -3.83
CA GLU A 145 15.01 6.92 -3.57
C GLU A 145 15.53 7.10 -2.14
N SER A 146 15.45 8.33 -1.61
CA SER A 146 15.85 8.67 -0.25
C SER A 146 15.06 7.93 0.83
N ILE A 147 13.87 7.45 0.51
CA ILE A 147 13.02 6.65 1.39
C ILE A 147 13.17 5.17 1.05
N VAL A 148 12.90 4.79 -0.20
CA VAL A 148 12.89 3.39 -0.67
C VAL A 148 14.22 2.68 -0.38
N CYS A 149 15.34 3.36 -0.53
CA CYS A 149 16.68 2.82 -0.31
C CYS A 149 17.18 2.99 1.13
N ASN A 150 16.48 3.74 1.98
CA ASN A 150 16.89 3.96 3.36
C ASN A 150 16.15 3.01 4.31
N LEU A 151 16.77 1.88 4.61
CA LEU A 151 16.17 0.85 5.46
C LEU A 151 15.95 1.28 6.91
N ASP A 152 16.49 2.42 7.35
CA ASP A 152 16.25 2.94 8.69
C ASP A 152 14.81 3.37 8.91
N TYR A 153 14.08 3.61 7.84
CA TYR A 153 12.64 3.90 7.91
C TYR A 153 11.76 2.65 8.04
N TYR A 154 12.29 1.44 7.92
CA TYR A 154 11.49 0.22 7.85
C TYR A 154 11.70 -0.70 9.06
N MET A 155 10.64 -1.40 9.47
CA MET A 155 10.72 -2.47 10.46
C MET A 155 10.85 -3.86 9.81
N ASP A 156 10.46 -3.98 8.54
CA ASP A 156 10.57 -5.16 7.69
C ASP A 156 10.61 -4.72 6.22
N MET A 157 10.37 -5.62 5.27
CA MET A 157 10.40 -5.30 3.83
C MET A 157 9.31 -4.32 3.37
N VAL A 158 8.23 -4.17 4.14
CA VAL A 158 7.01 -3.48 3.70
C VAL A 158 6.67 -2.29 4.58
N HIS A 159 6.76 -2.48 5.91
CA HIS A 159 6.22 -1.51 6.86
C HIS A 159 7.24 -0.42 7.19
N TYR A 160 6.94 0.77 6.77
CA TYR A 160 7.70 1.98 7.05
C TYR A 160 7.21 2.69 8.32
N SER A 161 8.03 3.58 8.86
CA SER A 161 7.74 4.32 10.09
C SER A 161 6.56 5.29 9.94
N PRO A 162 5.90 5.67 11.05
CA PRO A 162 4.82 6.67 11.02
C PRO A 162 5.24 8.02 10.43
N ASP A 163 6.50 8.40 10.52
CA ASP A 163 7.02 9.66 9.96
C ASP A 163 6.90 9.67 8.42
N ILE A 164 7.04 8.51 7.77
CA ILE A 164 6.83 8.38 6.33
C ILE A 164 5.36 8.56 5.96
N ASN A 165 4.42 8.10 6.80
CA ASN A 165 3.00 8.39 6.59
C ASN A 165 2.73 9.90 6.63
N GLN A 166 3.29 10.59 7.63
CA GLN A 166 3.14 12.03 7.75
C GLN A 166 3.73 12.76 6.53
N TYR A 167 4.93 12.38 6.12
CA TYR A 167 5.59 12.90 4.92
C TYR A 167 4.70 12.75 3.67
N MET A 168 4.15 11.54 3.42
CA MET A 168 3.28 11.30 2.27
C MET A 168 2.03 12.17 2.31
N LEU A 169 1.39 12.29 3.48
CA LEU A 169 0.18 13.13 3.61
C LEU A 169 0.47 14.61 3.34
N GLU A 170 1.60 15.13 3.79
CA GLU A 170 2.04 16.50 3.55
C GLU A 170 2.30 16.75 2.06
N ARG A 171 2.99 15.82 1.39
CA ARG A 171 3.25 15.89 -0.05
C ARG A 171 1.95 15.82 -0.86
N MET A 172 1.05 14.90 -0.51
CA MET A 172 -0.27 14.80 -1.16
C MET A 172 -1.11 16.07 -0.95
N ALA A 173 -1.05 16.68 0.23
CA ALA A 173 -1.75 17.94 0.51
C ALA A 173 -1.19 19.11 -0.31
N ALA A 174 0.11 19.09 -0.59
CA ALA A 174 0.78 20.06 -1.46
C ALA A 174 0.56 19.79 -2.96
N GLY A 175 -0.06 18.66 -3.33
CA GLY A 175 -0.22 18.23 -4.72
C GLY A 175 1.07 17.67 -5.34
N GLU A 176 2.06 17.37 -4.50
CA GLU A 176 3.33 16.81 -4.93
C GLU A 176 3.26 15.27 -5.02
N ASN A 177 4.18 14.65 -5.74
CA ASN A 177 4.18 13.20 -6.05
C ASN A 177 2.92 12.71 -6.79
N ARG A 178 2.13 13.62 -7.33
CA ARG A 178 1.01 13.28 -8.19
C ARG A 178 1.54 12.83 -9.55
N VAL A 179 0.98 11.74 -10.05
CA VAL A 179 1.25 11.26 -11.41
C VAL A 179 0.35 12.02 -12.36
N ASP A 180 0.96 12.72 -13.32
CA ASP A 180 0.28 13.36 -14.43
C ASP A 180 0.46 12.54 -15.71
N GLU A 181 -0.40 12.71 -16.71
CA GLU A 181 -0.32 12.04 -18.02
C GLU A 181 0.98 12.34 -18.76
#